data_41d450808190473bbd50bf5fbfa784fb
#
_entry.id   41d450808190473bbd50bf5fbfa784fb
#
_cell.length_a   1.000
_cell.length_b   1.000
_cell.length_c   1.000
_cell.angle_alpha   90.00
_cell.angle_beta   90.00
_cell.angle_gamma   90.00
#
_symmetry.space_group_name_H-M   'P 1'
#
loop_
_entity.id
_entity.type
_entity.pdbx_description
1 polymer ?
#
loop_
_entity_poly.entity_id
_entity_poly.type
_entity_poly.pdbx_seq_one_letter_code
_entity_poly.pdbx_strand_id
1 'polypeptide(L)'
;MAKISILPKDDRTNGWSAILPKRPITPALKGTQHADWVVIGAGFAGLAAARRLGQNRPNDKVILIEAHEVGEGASGRNSGFAIDLPHNVGSSLQELEGSHRFIRLSRAAIKYHEDAVAAGNIQCNWAERGKYHAA
;
A
#
# COMPACT_ATOMS: atom_id res chain seq x y z
N MET A 1 -17.23 22.45 11.10
CA MET A 1 -16.56 21.48 10.21
C MET A 1 -16.54 22.04 8.80
N ALA A 2 -15.37 22.10 8.15
CA ALA A 2 -15.30 22.50 6.73
C ALA A 2 -15.95 21.39 5.88
N LYS A 3 -16.90 21.79 5.03
CA LYS A 3 -17.57 20.86 4.10
C LYS A 3 -16.66 20.69 2.88
N ILE A 4 -16.20 19.46 2.65
CA ILE A 4 -15.48 19.14 1.42
C ILE A 4 -16.48 19.17 0.27
N SER A 5 -16.31 20.14 -0.64
CA SER A 5 -17.21 20.36 -1.77
C SER A 5 -16.67 19.82 -3.11
N ILE A 6 -15.38 19.51 -3.16
CA ILE A 6 -14.71 19.01 -4.36
C ILE A 6 -14.03 17.67 -4.00
N LEU A 7 -14.47 16.59 -4.63
CA LEU A 7 -13.84 15.30 -4.55
C LEU A 7 -12.86 15.11 -5.71
N PRO A 8 -11.74 14.38 -5.53
CA PRO A 8 -10.86 14.01 -6.63
C PRO A 8 -11.66 13.28 -7.71
N LYS A 9 -11.46 13.68 -8.96
CA LYS A 9 -12.00 12.93 -10.10
C LYS A 9 -10.99 11.85 -10.46
N ASP A 10 -11.39 10.60 -10.30
CA ASP A 10 -10.62 9.46 -10.79
C ASP A 10 -11.01 9.21 -12.25
N ASP A 11 -10.03 9.21 -13.14
CA ASP A 11 -10.20 8.91 -14.56
C ASP A 11 -10.21 7.39 -14.83
N ARG A 12 -10.04 6.58 -13.78
CA ARG A 12 -9.93 5.11 -13.82
C ARG A 12 -8.84 4.58 -14.74
N THR A 13 -7.83 5.41 -14.97
CA THR A 13 -6.67 5.04 -15.78
C THR A 13 -5.44 4.87 -14.89
N ASN A 14 -5.05 3.66 -14.60
CA ASN A 14 -3.74 3.37 -14.05
C ASN A 14 -3.04 2.31 -14.89
N GLY A 15 -1.72 2.47 -15.08
CA GLY A 15 -0.95 1.61 -15.96
C GLY A 15 -0.97 0.15 -15.54
N TRP A 16 -0.99 -0.12 -14.23
CA TRP A 16 -0.99 -1.49 -13.72
C TRP A 16 -2.32 -2.20 -14.00
N SER A 17 -3.45 -1.53 -13.77
CA SER A 17 -4.77 -2.10 -14.11
C SER A 17 -4.94 -2.30 -15.61
N ALA A 18 -4.32 -1.46 -16.44
CA ALA A 18 -4.42 -1.57 -17.90
C ALA A 18 -3.72 -2.79 -18.47
N ILE A 19 -2.65 -3.28 -17.83
CA ILE A 19 -1.87 -4.45 -18.30
C ILE A 19 -2.27 -5.76 -17.62
N LEU A 20 -3.12 -5.70 -16.61
CA LEU A 20 -3.58 -6.88 -15.87
C LEU A 20 -4.92 -7.39 -16.43
N PRO A 21 -5.21 -8.68 -16.28
CA PRO A 21 -6.54 -9.21 -16.54
C PRO A 21 -7.60 -8.48 -15.71
N LYS A 22 -8.80 -8.32 -16.26
CA LYS A 22 -9.93 -7.76 -15.51
C LYS A 22 -10.16 -8.53 -14.22
N ARG A 23 -10.17 -7.82 -13.11
CA ARG A 23 -10.46 -8.40 -11.79
C ARG A 23 -11.97 -8.66 -11.65
N PRO A 24 -12.36 -9.66 -10.86
CA PRO A 24 -13.76 -9.83 -10.48
C PRO A 24 -14.27 -8.57 -9.77
N ILE A 25 -15.47 -8.14 -10.09
CA ILE A 25 -16.11 -7.01 -9.43
C ILE A 25 -16.49 -7.43 -8.00
N THR A 26 -15.95 -6.73 -7.03
CA THR A 26 -16.39 -6.87 -5.64
C THR A 26 -17.72 -6.13 -5.47
N PRO A 27 -18.80 -6.79 -5.00
CA PRO A 27 -20.09 -6.14 -4.85
C PRO A 27 -20.01 -5.03 -3.80
N ALA A 28 -20.73 -3.93 -4.07
CA ALA A 28 -20.83 -2.84 -3.11
C ALA A 28 -21.50 -3.32 -1.81
N LEU A 29 -21.01 -2.85 -0.68
CA LEU A 29 -21.58 -3.12 0.64
C LEU A 29 -23.01 -2.57 0.69
N LYS A 30 -23.96 -3.40 1.14
CA LYS A 30 -25.36 -3.02 1.28
C LYS A 30 -25.83 -3.21 2.72
N GLY A 31 -26.69 -2.30 3.17
CA GLY A 31 -27.28 -2.35 4.49
C GLY A 31 -26.27 -2.11 5.62
N THR A 32 -26.69 -2.39 6.85
CA THR A 32 -25.87 -2.28 8.05
C THR A 32 -25.09 -3.58 8.25
N GLN A 33 -23.79 -3.43 8.47
CA GLN A 33 -22.89 -4.54 8.79
C GLN A 33 -22.22 -4.29 10.14
N HIS A 34 -21.90 -5.36 10.83
CA HIS A 34 -21.16 -5.34 12.09
C HIS A 34 -19.78 -5.98 11.86
N ALA A 35 -18.76 -5.37 12.41
CA ALA A 35 -17.38 -5.86 12.39
C ALA A 35 -16.66 -5.42 13.65
N ASP A 36 -15.62 -6.15 14.04
CA ASP A 36 -14.73 -5.74 15.12
C ASP A 36 -13.79 -4.62 14.66
N TRP A 37 -13.44 -4.65 13.37
CA TRP A 37 -12.54 -3.67 12.76
C TRP A 37 -13.05 -3.25 11.37
N VAL A 38 -13.01 -1.95 11.11
CA VAL A 38 -13.29 -1.41 9.78
C VAL A 38 -12.06 -0.64 9.28
N VAL A 39 -11.56 -1.01 8.13
CA VAL A 39 -10.47 -0.31 7.43
C VAL A 39 -11.07 0.39 6.22
N ILE A 40 -10.87 1.70 6.10
CA ILE A 40 -11.39 2.51 5.00
C ILE A 40 -10.25 2.88 4.05
N GLY A 41 -10.41 2.48 2.78
CA GLY A 41 -9.44 2.66 1.71
C GLY A 41 -8.55 1.42 1.50
N ALA A 42 -8.55 0.91 0.28
CA ALA A 42 -7.79 -0.28 -0.12
C ALA A 42 -6.53 0.07 -0.94
N GLY A 43 -5.83 1.12 -0.54
CA GLY A 43 -4.46 1.40 -0.96
C GLY A 43 -3.45 0.59 -0.13
N PHE A 44 -2.15 0.84 -0.32
CA PHE A 44 -1.08 0.13 0.41
C PHE A 44 -1.27 0.12 1.92
N ALA A 45 -1.59 1.28 2.52
CA ALA A 45 -1.75 1.40 3.96
C ALA A 45 -2.94 0.57 4.47
N GLY A 46 -4.10 0.67 3.82
CA GLY A 46 -5.30 -0.06 4.23
C GLY A 46 -5.15 -1.57 4.04
N LEU A 47 -4.57 -2.01 2.93
CA LEU A 47 -4.29 -3.43 2.70
C LEU A 47 -3.30 -3.99 3.74
N ALA A 48 -2.23 -3.24 4.06
CA ALA A 48 -1.27 -3.64 5.09
C ALA A 48 -1.91 -3.71 6.48
N ALA A 49 -2.76 -2.72 6.83
CA ALA A 49 -3.48 -2.70 8.10
C ALA A 49 -4.46 -3.86 8.21
N ALA A 50 -5.30 -4.08 7.20
CA ALA A 50 -6.28 -5.17 7.18
C ALA A 50 -5.58 -6.54 7.27
N ARG A 51 -4.51 -6.75 6.50
CA ARG A 51 -3.71 -7.98 6.58
C ARG A 51 -3.13 -8.20 7.97
N ARG A 52 -2.55 -7.16 8.57
CA ARG A 52 -1.96 -7.27 9.91
C ARG A 52 -3.00 -7.49 10.99
N LEU A 53 -4.17 -6.86 10.89
CA LEU A 53 -5.29 -7.13 11.79
C LEU A 53 -5.72 -8.60 11.71
N GLY A 54 -5.91 -9.14 10.51
CA GLY A 54 -6.26 -10.55 10.34
C GLY A 54 -5.21 -11.52 10.89
N GLN A 55 -3.91 -11.17 10.79
CA GLN A 55 -2.83 -11.97 11.38
C GLN A 55 -2.80 -11.93 12.92
N ASN A 56 -3.00 -10.76 13.50
CA ASN A 56 -2.91 -10.55 14.95
C ASN A 56 -4.23 -10.88 15.67
N ARG A 57 -5.35 -10.87 14.97
CA ARG A 57 -6.70 -11.05 15.48
C ARG A 57 -7.49 -12.03 14.61
N PRO A 58 -7.06 -13.30 14.55
CA PRO A 58 -7.62 -14.27 13.60
C PRO A 58 -9.11 -14.60 13.83
N ASN A 59 -9.64 -14.30 15.02
CA ASN A 59 -11.03 -14.54 15.38
C ASN A 59 -11.90 -13.28 15.19
N ASP A 60 -11.31 -12.13 14.92
CA ASP A 60 -12.03 -10.87 14.75
C ASP A 60 -12.49 -10.71 13.29
N LYS A 61 -13.67 -10.16 13.11
CA LYS A 61 -14.21 -9.83 11.78
C LYS A 61 -13.62 -8.49 11.32
N VAL A 62 -12.77 -8.52 10.30
CA VAL A 62 -12.20 -7.33 9.67
C VAL A 62 -12.94 -7.04 8.35
N ILE A 63 -13.46 -5.83 8.20
CA ILE A 63 -14.06 -5.35 6.94
C ILE A 63 -13.16 -4.27 6.36
N LEU A 64 -12.72 -4.46 5.11
CA LEU A 64 -12.02 -3.45 4.32
C LEU A 64 -13.01 -2.85 3.31
N ILE A 65 -13.17 -1.54 3.32
CA ILE A 65 -14.08 -0.79 2.44
C ILE A 65 -13.26 0.09 1.51
N GLU A 66 -13.61 0.04 0.22
CA GLU A 66 -13.01 0.88 -0.82
C GLU A 66 -14.10 1.59 -1.61
N ALA A 67 -13.87 2.86 -1.96
CA ALA A 67 -14.84 3.66 -2.69
C ALA A 67 -14.99 3.23 -4.15
N HIS A 68 -13.92 2.71 -4.74
CA HIS A 68 -13.86 2.29 -6.14
C HIS A 68 -13.32 0.86 -6.24
N GLU A 69 -12.07 0.71 -6.68
CA GLU A 69 -11.38 -0.57 -6.80
C GLU A 69 -10.12 -0.59 -5.95
N VAL A 70 -9.73 -1.78 -5.51
CA VAL A 70 -8.51 -1.97 -4.72
C VAL A 70 -7.29 -1.45 -5.50
N GLY A 71 -6.55 -0.54 -4.88
CA GLY A 71 -5.33 0.03 -5.45
C GLY A 71 -5.55 1.08 -6.54
N GLU A 72 -6.78 1.48 -6.85
CA GLU A 72 -7.09 2.43 -7.94
C GLU A 72 -6.58 3.86 -7.67
N GLY A 73 -6.42 4.24 -6.42
CA GLY A 73 -5.89 5.54 -6.03
C GLY A 73 -4.38 5.70 -6.30
N ALA A 74 -3.70 6.53 -5.50
CA ALA A 74 -2.26 6.79 -5.62
C ALA A 74 -1.40 5.50 -5.55
N SER A 75 -1.86 4.49 -4.83
CA SER A 75 -1.15 3.20 -4.71
C SER A 75 -1.01 2.46 -6.04
N GLY A 76 -1.95 2.60 -6.95
CA GLY A 76 -1.87 2.02 -8.31
C GLY A 76 -1.17 2.91 -9.33
N ARG A 77 -0.72 4.11 -8.93
CA ARG A 77 -0.10 5.10 -9.83
C ARG A 77 1.39 5.33 -9.54
N ASN A 78 2.04 4.38 -8.93
CA ASN A 78 3.48 4.40 -8.68
C ASN A 78 4.25 3.64 -9.77
N SER A 79 5.57 3.81 -9.79
CA SER A 79 6.46 3.17 -10.75
C SER A 79 6.85 1.72 -10.40
N GLY A 80 6.37 1.18 -9.29
CA GLY A 80 6.65 -0.19 -8.85
C GLY A 80 8.02 -0.38 -8.17
N PHE A 81 8.76 0.69 -7.88
CA PHE A 81 10.03 0.58 -7.17
C PHE A 81 9.84 0.67 -5.66
N ALA A 82 10.33 -0.33 -4.94
CA ALA A 82 10.47 -0.30 -3.49
C ALA A 82 11.90 0.12 -3.14
N ILE A 83 12.05 1.32 -2.55
CA ILE A 83 13.35 1.95 -2.29
C ILE A 83 13.54 2.07 -0.79
N ASP A 84 14.70 1.60 -0.29
CA ASP A 84 15.07 1.63 1.12
C ASP A 84 15.93 2.84 1.52
N LEU A 85 16.50 3.55 0.54
CA LEU A 85 17.40 4.67 0.76
C LEU A 85 16.67 6.01 0.60
N PRO A 86 16.88 6.99 1.50
CA PRO A 86 16.38 8.34 1.31
C PRO A 86 17.07 9.00 0.10
N HIS A 87 16.43 9.99 -0.50
CA HIS A 87 17.05 10.77 -1.60
C HIS A 87 18.24 11.56 -1.12
N ASN A 88 18.16 12.14 0.09
CA ASN A 88 19.24 12.86 0.76
C ASN A 88 19.57 12.14 2.06
N VAL A 89 20.83 11.81 2.26
CA VAL A 89 21.28 11.16 3.51
C VAL A 89 21.44 12.19 4.64
N GLY A 90 21.66 13.46 4.27
CA GLY A 90 21.95 14.53 5.22
C GLY A 90 23.42 14.61 5.60
N SER A 91 23.83 15.73 6.21
CA SER A 91 25.21 16.00 6.64
C SER A 91 25.34 16.34 8.14
N SER A 92 24.24 16.62 8.82
CA SER A 92 24.19 16.82 10.28
C SER A 92 23.92 15.48 10.98
N LEU A 93 24.31 15.36 12.26
CA LEU A 93 24.05 14.18 13.10
C LEU A 93 22.56 13.86 13.16
N GLN A 94 21.72 14.90 13.30
CA GLN A 94 20.25 14.72 13.37
C GLN A 94 19.68 14.20 12.06
N GLU A 95 20.17 14.67 10.91
CA GLU A 95 19.76 14.18 9.59
C GLU A 95 20.20 12.75 9.35
N LEU A 96 21.41 12.38 9.80
CA LEU A 96 21.93 11.02 9.72
C LEU A 96 21.11 10.05 10.58
N GLU A 97 20.75 10.43 11.80
CA GLU A 97 19.85 9.63 12.66
C GLU A 97 18.47 9.45 12.02
N GLY A 98 17.91 10.51 11.45
CA GLY A 98 16.67 10.47 10.67
C GLY A 98 16.76 9.50 9.48
N SER A 99 17.87 9.55 8.75
CA SER A 99 18.15 8.66 7.62
C SER A 99 18.28 7.20 8.05
N HIS A 100 18.95 6.91 9.14
CA HIS A 100 19.05 5.55 9.69
C HIS A 100 17.67 4.99 10.08
N ARG A 101 16.83 5.81 10.72
CA ARG A 101 15.46 5.42 11.04
C ARG A 101 14.64 5.14 9.80
N PHE A 102 14.73 6.01 8.79
CA PHE A 102 14.05 5.85 7.50
C PHE A 102 14.46 4.54 6.83
N ILE A 103 15.77 4.27 6.69
CA ILE A 103 16.29 3.06 6.06
C ILE A 103 15.78 1.81 6.79
N ARG A 104 15.83 1.81 8.13
CA ARG A 104 15.35 0.67 8.92
C ARG A 104 13.87 0.38 8.69
N LEU A 105 13.03 1.43 8.68
CA LEU A 105 11.59 1.29 8.45
C LEU A 105 11.30 0.86 7.02
N SER A 106 12.00 1.42 6.04
CA SER A 106 11.82 1.09 4.63
C SER A 106 12.22 -0.36 4.34
N ARG A 107 13.33 -0.84 4.91
CA ARG A 107 13.74 -2.25 4.80
C ARG A 107 12.73 -3.19 5.45
N ALA A 108 12.19 -2.85 6.61
CA ALA A 108 11.14 -3.62 7.24
C ALA A 108 9.86 -3.66 6.37
N ALA A 109 9.52 -2.53 5.71
CA ALA A 109 8.39 -2.47 4.79
C ALA A 109 8.63 -3.31 3.53
N ILE A 110 9.82 -3.26 2.94
CA ILE A 110 10.20 -4.09 1.79
C ILE A 110 10.09 -5.58 2.15
N LYS A 111 10.64 -5.98 3.29
CA LYS A 111 10.53 -7.36 3.78
C LYS A 111 9.08 -7.79 3.98
N TYR A 112 8.24 -6.91 4.50
CA TYR A 112 6.80 -7.18 4.65
C TYR A 112 6.10 -7.40 3.29
N HIS A 113 6.49 -6.63 2.27
CA HIS A 113 5.98 -6.83 0.91
C HIS A 113 6.48 -8.13 0.29
N GLU A 114 7.77 -8.44 0.41
CA GLU A 114 8.36 -9.69 -0.04
C GLU A 114 7.62 -10.90 0.56
N ASP A 115 7.40 -10.90 1.88
CA ASP A 115 6.66 -11.94 2.58
C ASP A 115 5.20 -12.05 2.08
N ALA A 116 4.58 -10.92 1.74
CA ALA A 116 3.23 -10.91 1.19
C ALA A 116 3.18 -11.49 -0.22
N VAL A 117 4.16 -11.14 -1.05
CA VAL A 117 4.32 -11.67 -2.41
C VAL A 117 4.53 -13.18 -2.38
N ALA A 118 5.44 -13.65 -1.51
CA ALA A 118 5.72 -15.07 -1.35
C ALA A 118 4.50 -15.85 -0.82
N ALA A 119 3.86 -15.37 0.25
CA ALA A 119 2.70 -16.01 0.84
C ALA A 119 1.49 -16.07 -0.09
N GLY A 120 1.31 -15.05 -0.93
CA GLY A 120 0.21 -14.97 -1.91
C GLY A 120 0.55 -15.57 -3.27
N ASN A 121 1.77 -16.07 -3.49
CA ASN A 121 2.28 -16.50 -4.79
C ASN A 121 1.99 -15.45 -5.89
N ILE A 122 2.24 -14.15 -5.57
CA ILE A 122 1.88 -13.05 -6.44
C ILE A 122 2.89 -12.93 -7.58
N GLN A 123 2.41 -13.05 -8.80
CA GLN A 123 3.23 -12.95 -10.01
C GLN A 123 3.44 -11.47 -10.40
N CYS A 124 4.34 -10.78 -9.71
CA CYS A 124 4.62 -9.35 -9.91
C CYS A 124 6.05 -9.06 -10.37
N ASN A 125 6.79 -10.08 -10.82
CA ASN A 125 8.19 -9.95 -11.22
C ASN A 125 9.08 -9.32 -10.12
N TRP A 126 8.84 -9.72 -8.87
CA TRP A 126 9.66 -9.25 -7.74
C TRP A 126 11.13 -9.53 -8.00
N ALA A 127 11.97 -8.49 -7.92
CA ALA A 127 13.40 -8.62 -8.15
C ALA A 127 14.19 -7.63 -7.28
N GLU A 128 15.17 -8.12 -6.56
CA GLU A 128 16.11 -7.32 -5.78
C GLU A 128 17.31 -6.95 -6.64
N ARG A 129 17.29 -5.74 -7.22
CA ARG A 129 18.35 -5.28 -8.12
C ARG A 129 19.22 -4.14 -7.56
N GLY A 130 18.86 -3.66 -6.35
CA GLY A 130 19.52 -2.53 -5.74
C GLY A 130 19.22 -1.19 -6.45
N LYS A 131 19.94 -0.16 -6.06
CA LYS A 131 19.81 1.20 -6.58
C LYS A 131 21.20 1.74 -6.95
N TYR A 132 21.32 2.30 -8.13
CA TYR A 132 22.51 3.03 -8.54
C TYR A 132 22.34 4.52 -8.27
N HIS A 133 23.34 5.16 -7.68
CA HIS A 133 23.49 6.60 -7.63
C HIS A 133 24.64 6.99 -8.55
N ALA A 134 24.35 7.83 -9.53
CA ALA A 134 25.40 8.51 -10.30
C ALA A 134 25.83 9.77 -9.52
N ALA A 135 27.13 9.98 -9.42
CA ALA A 135 27.72 11.22 -8.88
C ALA A 135 27.85 12.25 -9.99
#